data_ac4e74d22a1a1beafb1d9d36082b8823
#
_entry.id   ac4e74d22a1a1beafb1d9d36082b8823
#
_cell.length_a   1.000
_cell.length_b   1.000
_cell.length_c   1.000
_cell.angle_alpha   90.00
_cell.angle_beta   90.00
_cell.angle_gamma   90.00
#
_symmetry.space_group_name_H-M   'P 1'
#
loop_
_entity.id
_entity.type
_entity.pdbx_description
1 polymer ?
#
loop_
_entity_poly.entity_id
_entity_poly.type
_entity_poly.pdbx_seq_one_letter_code
_entity_poly.pdbx_strand_id
1 'polypeptide(L)'
;SRLITQTSRMRCLTKIVSDGKHLYAPLNKGAKVDFGRVASADEIVFDHIQTTQSAKSVAFPRTDVLFSYEKEKGKVQLENADLNAYPETVVFGLHPCDAAGFNPLGAIFNWDYKDELYNARLQRTVVVTLACTKADEYCFCTSVNGGPGNTAGSDIQLTPVNGGFLAEILTEKGAALVKADEAAFEADRGDVKEEFLVKLPEKFDIKTVQEKLQTAFESPIWKAQSQRCIGCGACAYVCPTCACFDIQEDAHGTKGKRLRCWDSCGFALFTLHTSGHNPRQTQAQRW
;
A
#
# COMPACT_ATOMS: atom_id res chain seq x y z
N SER A 1 -23.18 7.04 -6.78
CA SER A 1 -22.66 7.94 -5.70
C SER A 1 -23.66 8.04 -4.55
N ARG A 2 -23.15 8.30 -3.38
CA ARG A 2 -23.89 8.54 -2.14
C ARG A 2 -23.23 9.71 -1.39
N LEU A 3 -23.94 10.33 -0.46
CA LEU A 3 -23.38 11.31 0.46
C LEU A 3 -23.22 10.70 1.85
N ILE A 4 -22.12 11.01 2.54
CA ILE A 4 -21.93 10.65 3.95
C ILE A 4 -21.48 11.89 4.74
N THR A 5 -22.18 12.19 5.83
CA THR A 5 -21.81 13.30 6.72
C THR A 5 -20.56 12.94 7.54
N GLN A 6 -19.91 13.93 8.12
CA GLN A 6 -18.75 13.70 9.00
C GLN A 6 -19.12 12.81 10.20
N THR A 7 -20.26 13.06 10.82
CA THR A 7 -20.75 12.27 11.97
C THR A 7 -21.05 10.81 11.56
N SER A 8 -21.73 10.62 10.43
CA SER A 8 -22.04 9.30 9.92
C SER A 8 -20.79 8.52 9.54
N ARG A 9 -19.78 9.19 8.95
CA ARG A 9 -18.47 8.58 8.65
C ARG A 9 -17.78 8.07 9.92
N MET A 10 -17.73 8.88 10.97
CA MET A 10 -17.15 8.45 12.25
C MET A 10 -17.89 7.25 12.84
N ARG A 11 -19.22 7.23 12.77
CA ARG A 11 -20.03 6.08 13.18
C ARG A 11 -19.71 4.82 12.37
N CYS A 12 -19.60 4.92 11.04
CA CYS A 12 -19.19 3.81 10.19
C CYS A 12 -17.81 3.25 10.57
N LEU A 13 -16.82 4.12 10.77
CA LEU A 13 -15.47 3.72 11.15
C LEU A 13 -15.45 3.03 12.52
N THR A 14 -16.20 3.55 13.49
CA THR A 14 -16.38 2.91 14.81
C THR A 14 -17.02 1.54 14.67
N LYS A 15 -18.07 1.43 13.83
CA LYS A 15 -18.74 0.15 13.57
C LYS A 15 -17.80 -0.89 12.95
N ILE A 16 -16.95 -0.52 12.01
CA ILE A 16 -15.95 -1.42 11.40
C ILE A 16 -15.11 -2.08 12.49
N VAL A 17 -14.61 -1.29 13.46
CA VAL A 17 -13.80 -1.80 14.57
C VAL A 17 -14.65 -2.68 15.50
N SER A 18 -15.89 -2.27 15.85
CA SER A 18 -16.75 -3.04 16.74
C SER A 18 -17.22 -4.36 16.14
N ASP A 19 -17.33 -4.45 14.82
CA ASP A 19 -17.64 -5.68 14.08
C ASP A 19 -16.44 -6.65 13.98
N GLY A 20 -15.29 -6.31 14.62
CA GLY A 20 -14.09 -7.15 14.69
C GLY A 20 -13.21 -7.09 13.45
N LYS A 21 -13.48 -6.19 12.51
CA LYS A 21 -12.62 -5.97 11.33
C LYS A 21 -11.38 -5.18 11.71
N HIS A 22 -10.29 -5.42 11.02
CA HIS A 22 -9.09 -4.61 11.16
C HIS A 22 -9.26 -3.29 10.39
N LEU A 23 -9.06 -2.17 11.08
CA LEU A 23 -9.05 -0.85 10.46
C LEU A 23 -7.61 -0.33 10.42
N TYR A 24 -7.13 -0.03 9.21
CA TYR A 24 -5.86 0.64 8.97
C TYR A 24 -6.13 2.05 8.44
N ALA A 25 -5.49 3.04 9.05
CA ALA A 25 -5.73 4.44 8.72
C ALA A 25 -4.51 5.30 9.03
N PRO A 26 -4.47 6.56 8.54
CA PRO A 26 -3.49 7.55 8.98
C PRO A 26 -3.68 7.86 10.46
N LEU A 27 -2.59 7.83 11.24
CA LEU A 27 -2.59 8.11 12.67
C LEU A 27 -1.35 8.92 13.08
N ASN A 28 -1.44 9.66 14.17
CA ASN A 28 -0.29 10.38 14.70
C ASN A 28 0.71 9.43 15.35
N LYS A 29 1.99 9.56 14.97
CA LYS A 29 3.11 8.87 15.58
C LYS A 29 4.20 9.87 15.92
N GLY A 30 4.13 10.42 17.11
CA GLY A 30 4.95 11.57 17.50
C GLY A 30 4.57 12.80 16.67
N ALA A 31 5.55 13.45 16.03
CA ALA A 31 5.36 14.65 15.22
C ALA A 31 4.97 14.34 13.74
N LYS A 32 4.76 13.09 13.37
CA LYS A 32 4.49 12.68 11.99
C LYS A 32 3.19 11.90 11.88
N VAL A 33 2.57 11.94 10.70
CA VAL A 33 1.46 11.07 10.36
C VAL A 33 2.03 9.77 9.78
N ASP A 34 1.69 8.67 10.41
CA ASP A 34 2.03 7.32 9.94
C ASP A 34 0.78 6.64 9.39
N PHE A 35 0.95 5.43 8.83
CA PHE A 35 -0.14 4.59 8.40
C PHE A 35 -0.07 3.27 9.17
N GLY A 36 -1.14 2.92 9.88
CA GLY A 36 -1.13 1.73 10.72
C GLY A 36 -2.52 1.30 11.19
N ARG A 37 -2.54 0.21 11.95
CA ARG A 37 -3.77 -0.30 12.56
C ARG A 37 -4.20 0.64 13.68
N VAL A 38 -5.48 1.04 13.66
CA VAL A 38 -6.12 1.84 14.70
C VAL A 38 -7.10 0.99 15.50
N ALA A 39 -7.20 1.24 16.79
CA ALA A 39 -8.13 0.57 17.69
C ALA A 39 -9.45 1.36 17.85
N SER A 40 -9.41 2.67 17.53
CA SER A 40 -10.57 3.56 17.58
C SER A 40 -10.56 4.51 16.37
N ALA A 41 -11.73 4.90 15.91
CA ALA A 41 -11.90 5.92 14.87
C ALA A 41 -11.35 7.30 15.29
N ASP A 42 -11.25 7.58 16.58
CA ASP A 42 -10.73 8.84 17.12
C ASP A 42 -9.21 9.00 16.94
N GLU A 43 -8.49 7.91 16.66
CA GLU A 43 -7.05 7.95 16.38
C GLU A 43 -6.75 8.43 14.94
N ILE A 44 -7.76 8.49 14.07
CA ILE A 44 -7.58 8.74 12.65
C ILE A 44 -7.27 10.21 12.38
N VAL A 45 -6.19 10.45 11.64
CA VAL A 45 -5.83 11.76 11.12
C VAL A 45 -6.40 11.94 9.73
N PHE A 46 -7.39 12.82 9.59
CA PHE A 46 -8.08 13.07 8.32
C PHE A 46 -7.39 14.14 7.46
N ASP A 47 -6.66 15.06 8.09
CA ASP A 47 -5.96 16.15 7.41
C ASP A 47 -4.46 15.84 7.31
N HIS A 48 -4.06 15.19 6.23
CA HIS A 48 -2.67 14.89 5.91
C HIS A 48 -2.46 14.97 4.39
N ILE A 49 -1.23 15.15 3.96
CA ILE A 49 -0.83 15.07 2.54
C ILE A 49 -0.03 13.78 2.30
N GLN A 50 0.86 13.44 3.21
CA GLN A 50 1.69 12.23 3.10
C GLN A 50 1.77 11.52 4.45
N THR A 51 1.89 10.20 4.39
CA THR A 51 2.20 9.36 5.54
C THR A 51 3.64 8.86 5.46
N THR A 52 4.25 8.58 6.61
CA THR A 52 5.63 8.08 6.66
C THR A 52 5.76 6.62 6.24
N GLN A 53 4.66 5.92 6.04
CA GLN A 53 4.62 4.54 5.57
C GLN A 53 3.47 4.34 4.58
N SER A 54 3.69 3.40 3.65
CA SER A 54 2.67 2.97 2.71
C SER A 54 1.72 1.96 3.33
N ALA A 55 0.47 1.98 2.87
CA ALA A 55 -0.54 0.97 3.20
C ALA A 55 -0.27 -0.41 2.59
N LYS A 56 0.74 -0.58 1.74
CA LYS A 56 1.05 -1.88 1.09
C LYS A 56 1.22 -3.03 2.08
N SER A 57 1.58 -2.72 3.34
CA SER A 57 1.77 -3.71 4.41
C SER A 57 0.51 -4.52 4.72
N VAL A 58 -0.69 -4.08 4.33
CA VAL A 58 -1.94 -4.83 4.54
C VAL A 58 -2.03 -6.06 3.63
N ALA A 59 -1.47 -5.99 2.42
CA ALA A 59 -1.40 -7.10 1.48
C ALA A 59 -0.01 -7.74 1.41
N PHE A 60 1.03 -6.95 1.59
CA PHE A 60 2.44 -7.36 1.62
C PHE A 60 3.07 -6.93 2.95
N PRO A 61 2.94 -7.72 4.03
CA PRO A 61 3.46 -7.36 5.35
C PRO A 61 5.00 -7.37 5.36
N ARG A 62 5.60 -6.59 6.29
CA ARG A 62 7.05 -6.46 6.42
C ARG A 62 7.75 -7.77 6.69
N THR A 63 7.10 -8.66 7.44
CA THR A 63 7.52 -10.02 7.70
C THR A 63 6.31 -10.91 7.51
N ASP A 64 6.44 -11.90 6.66
CA ASP A 64 5.39 -12.82 6.27
C ASP A 64 5.86 -14.27 6.47
N VAL A 65 5.09 -15.06 7.18
CA VAL A 65 5.37 -16.49 7.33
C VAL A 65 4.82 -17.22 6.10
N LEU A 66 5.70 -17.76 5.28
CA LEU A 66 5.32 -18.52 4.10
C LEU A 66 4.83 -19.91 4.48
N PHE A 67 5.57 -20.58 5.36
CA PHE A 67 5.20 -21.85 5.98
C PHE A 67 6.04 -22.09 7.24
N SER A 68 5.51 -22.96 8.11
CA SER A 68 6.24 -23.51 9.27
C SER A 68 6.63 -24.95 8.99
N TYR A 69 7.64 -25.45 9.68
CA TYR A 69 8.04 -26.85 9.58
C TYR A 69 8.53 -27.42 10.92
N GLU A 70 8.38 -28.74 11.04
CA GLU A 70 8.97 -29.53 12.13
C GLU A 70 9.72 -30.72 11.57
N LYS A 71 10.96 -30.93 12.05
CA LYS A 71 11.84 -32.06 11.64
C LYS A 71 11.74 -33.17 12.68
N GLU A 72 11.32 -34.35 12.27
CA GLU A 72 11.26 -35.55 13.12
C GLU A 72 11.97 -36.72 12.40
N LYS A 73 13.06 -37.25 13.00
CA LYS A 73 13.76 -38.51 12.58
C LYS A 73 13.73 -38.81 11.07
N GLY A 74 14.20 -37.86 10.25
CA GLY A 74 14.28 -38.00 8.79
C GLY A 74 13.00 -37.65 8.02
N LYS A 75 11.97 -37.13 8.70
CA LYS A 75 10.77 -36.58 8.08
C LYS A 75 10.70 -35.07 8.37
N VAL A 76 10.11 -34.33 7.44
CA VAL A 76 9.79 -32.92 7.62
C VAL A 76 8.28 -32.78 7.46
N GLN A 77 7.63 -32.28 8.47
CA GLN A 77 6.22 -31.88 8.41
C GLN A 77 6.16 -30.40 8.05
N LEU A 78 5.37 -30.07 7.03
CA LEU A 78 5.15 -28.68 6.58
C LEU A 78 3.74 -28.25 6.97
N GLU A 79 3.63 -27.04 7.48
CA GLU A 79 2.37 -26.37 7.78
C GLU A 79 2.32 -25.05 6.99
N ASN A 80 1.45 -24.99 6.01
CA ASN A 80 1.23 -23.79 5.21
C ASN A 80 0.38 -22.78 6.00
N ALA A 81 0.48 -21.52 5.63
CA ALA A 81 -0.36 -20.47 6.18
C ALA A 81 -1.84 -20.75 5.87
N ASP A 82 -2.71 -20.61 6.86
CA ASP A 82 -4.15 -20.67 6.65
C ASP A 82 -4.65 -19.34 6.05
N LEU A 83 -4.89 -19.35 4.74
CA LEU A 83 -5.36 -18.18 4.00
C LEU A 83 -6.74 -17.69 4.45
N ASN A 84 -7.56 -18.59 5.03
CA ASN A 84 -8.90 -18.26 5.52
C ASN A 84 -8.85 -17.55 6.88
N ALA A 85 -7.75 -17.69 7.63
CA ALA A 85 -7.56 -17.04 8.92
C ALA A 85 -7.18 -15.55 8.81
N TYR A 86 -6.90 -15.05 7.61
CA TYR A 86 -6.59 -13.62 7.44
C TYR A 86 -7.81 -12.76 7.79
N PRO A 87 -7.62 -11.69 8.58
CA PRO A 87 -8.72 -10.86 9.03
C PRO A 87 -9.33 -10.06 7.87
N GLU A 88 -10.63 -9.82 7.95
CA GLU A 88 -11.26 -8.81 7.12
C GLU A 88 -10.70 -7.44 7.51
N THR A 89 -10.23 -6.70 6.52
CA THR A 89 -9.51 -5.45 6.72
C THR A 89 -10.16 -4.33 5.94
N VAL A 90 -10.28 -3.17 6.55
CA VAL A 90 -10.61 -1.92 5.87
C VAL A 90 -9.39 -1.01 5.95
N VAL A 91 -8.95 -0.55 4.82
CA VAL A 91 -7.90 0.47 4.69
C VAL A 91 -8.57 1.78 4.36
N PHE A 92 -8.49 2.73 5.28
CA PHE A 92 -9.18 4.01 5.18
C PHE A 92 -8.20 5.17 5.08
N GLY A 93 -8.52 6.14 4.25
CA GLY A 93 -7.80 7.42 4.22
C GLY A 93 -6.53 7.44 3.39
N LEU A 94 -6.31 6.43 2.51
CA LEU A 94 -5.27 6.51 1.49
C LEU A 94 -5.57 7.62 0.49
N HIS A 95 -4.51 8.21 -0.04
CA HIS A 95 -4.64 9.02 -1.24
C HIS A 95 -4.69 8.16 -2.51
N PRO A 96 -5.24 8.69 -3.62
CA PRO A 96 -5.36 7.97 -4.89
C PRO A 96 -4.05 7.37 -5.41
N CYS A 97 -2.93 8.05 -5.23
CA CYS A 97 -1.61 7.55 -5.65
C CYS A 97 -1.16 6.31 -4.86
N ASP A 98 -1.47 6.23 -3.56
CA ASP A 98 -1.14 5.06 -2.74
C ASP A 98 -2.04 3.86 -3.10
N ALA A 99 -3.32 4.10 -3.29
CA ALA A 99 -4.26 3.05 -3.72
C ALA A 99 -3.90 2.51 -5.10
N ALA A 100 -3.56 3.38 -6.05
CA ALA A 100 -3.10 2.97 -7.38
C ALA A 100 -1.84 2.08 -7.31
N GLY A 101 -1.02 2.19 -6.27
CA GLY A 101 0.16 1.37 -6.03
C GLY A 101 -0.12 -0.12 -5.86
N PHE A 102 -1.34 -0.53 -5.47
CA PHE A 102 -1.73 -1.94 -5.42
C PHE A 102 -1.76 -2.61 -6.80
N ASN A 103 -2.00 -1.86 -7.87
CA ASN A 103 -2.03 -2.42 -9.23
C ASN A 103 -0.64 -2.91 -9.70
N PRO A 104 0.45 -2.11 -9.67
CA PRO A 104 1.78 -2.59 -10.02
C PRO A 104 2.31 -3.64 -9.04
N LEU A 105 2.00 -3.56 -7.74
CA LEU A 105 2.31 -4.63 -6.79
C LEU A 105 1.63 -5.93 -7.18
N GLY A 106 0.32 -5.90 -7.46
CA GLY A 106 -0.44 -7.06 -7.90
C GLY A 106 0.10 -7.65 -9.19
N ALA A 107 0.54 -6.82 -10.13
CA ALA A 107 1.17 -7.28 -11.37
C ALA A 107 2.47 -8.07 -11.10
N ILE A 108 3.31 -7.62 -10.17
CA ILE A 108 4.55 -8.30 -9.78
C ILE A 108 4.25 -9.62 -9.07
N PHE A 109 3.35 -9.63 -8.08
CA PHE A 109 3.00 -10.82 -7.31
C PHE A 109 2.17 -11.85 -8.09
N ASN A 110 1.74 -11.53 -9.31
CA ASN A 110 1.00 -12.42 -10.19
C ASN A 110 1.63 -12.59 -11.58
N TRP A 111 2.90 -12.23 -11.74
CA TRP A 111 3.59 -12.29 -13.02
C TRP A 111 3.78 -13.73 -13.49
N ASP A 112 4.76 -14.47 -12.91
CA ASP A 112 5.05 -15.85 -13.30
C ASP A 112 4.18 -16.85 -12.52
N TYR A 113 3.98 -16.57 -11.23
CA TYR A 113 3.18 -17.36 -10.30
C TYR A 113 2.22 -16.46 -9.54
N LYS A 114 1.06 -16.99 -9.20
CA LYS A 114 0.11 -16.29 -8.34
C LYS A 114 0.53 -16.43 -6.89
N ASP A 115 0.87 -15.30 -6.25
CA ASP A 115 1.14 -15.26 -4.82
C ASP A 115 -0.17 -15.36 -4.04
N GLU A 116 -0.45 -16.54 -3.51
CA GLU A 116 -1.69 -16.84 -2.81
C GLU A 116 -1.84 -16.01 -1.51
N LEU A 117 -0.73 -15.77 -0.79
CA LEU A 117 -0.75 -15.00 0.46
C LEU A 117 -1.11 -13.54 0.21
N TYR A 118 -0.46 -12.91 -0.78
CA TYR A 118 -0.76 -11.55 -1.20
C TYR A 118 -2.22 -11.42 -1.66
N ASN A 119 -2.65 -12.30 -2.55
CA ASN A 119 -4.00 -12.26 -3.12
C ASN A 119 -5.08 -12.50 -2.07
N ALA A 120 -4.90 -13.46 -1.16
CA ALA A 120 -5.85 -13.75 -0.10
C ALA A 120 -6.04 -12.55 0.84
N ARG A 121 -4.96 -11.83 1.20
CA ARG A 121 -5.07 -10.61 2.01
C ARG A 121 -5.79 -9.49 1.25
N LEU A 122 -5.43 -9.26 -0.02
CA LEU A 122 -6.03 -8.19 -0.82
C LEU A 122 -7.53 -8.45 -1.09
N GLN A 123 -7.92 -9.70 -1.30
CA GLN A 123 -9.32 -10.08 -1.45
C GLN A 123 -10.16 -9.77 -0.20
N ARG A 124 -9.57 -9.90 0.99
CA ARG A 124 -10.22 -9.60 2.29
C ARG A 124 -10.06 -8.14 2.72
N THR A 125 -9.47 -7.30 1.88
CA THR A 125 -9.22 -5.88 2.15
C THR A 125 -10.15 -5.01 1.31
N VAL A 126 -10.86 -4.09 1.97
CA VAL A 126 -11.62 -3.01 1.33
C VAL A 126 -10.80 -1.73 1.40
N VAL A 127 -10.56 -1.10 0.27
CA VAL A 127 -9.76 0.12 0.16
C VAL A 127 -10.67 1.34 0.00
N VAL A 128 -10.66 2.22 1.02
CA VAL A 128 -11.42 3.47 1.05
C VAL A 128 -10.45 4.64 0.93
N THR A 129 -10.46 5.32 -0.20
CA THR A 129 -9.56 6.45 -0.48
C THR A 129 -10.20 7.80 -0.19
N LEU A 130 -9.35 8.78 0.09
CA LEU A 130 -9.73 10.19 0.16
C LEU A 130 -9.17 10.91 -1.07
N ALA A 131 -10.04 11.52 -1.87
CA ALA A 131 -9.64 12.38 -2.98
C ALA A 131 -8.86 13.59 -2.45
N CYS A 132 -7.84 14.04 -3.18
CA CYS A 132 -6.96 15.09 -2.72
C CYS A 132 -7.55 16.48 -2.96
N THR A 133 -7.77 17.23 -1.89
CA THR A 133 -8.13 18.64 -1.92
C THR A 133 -6.93 19.56 -1.67
N LYS A 134 -5.79 18.97 -1.29
CA LYS A 134 -4.50 19.62 -1.03
C LYS A 134 -3.37 18.83 -1.68
N ALA A 135 -2.30 19.51 -1.99
CA ALA A 135 -1.06 18.92 -2.52
C ALA A 135 0.15 19.68 -1.97
N ASP A 136 1.31 19.07 -2.03
CA ASP A 136 2.60 19.69 -1.75
C ASP A 136 3.52 19.70 -2.98
N GLU A 137 4.74 20.20 -2.80
CA GLU A 137 5.74 20.26 -3.86
C GLU A 137 6.22 18.90 -4.36
N TYR A 138 5.96 17.82 -3.63
CA TYR A 138 6.38 16.46 -3.99
C TYR A 138 5.29 15.69 -4.75
N CYS A 139 4.07 16.20 -4.80
CA CYS A 139 2.98 15.56 -5.55
C CYS A 139 3.23 15.62 -7.06
N PHE A 140 3.16 14.47 -7.74
CA PHE A 140 3.37 14.33 -9.18
C PHE A 140 2.46 13.28 -9.85
N CYS A 141 1.36 12.90 -9.21
CA CYS A 141 0.47 11.85 -9.73
C CYS A 141 -0.04 12.14 -11.15
N THR A 142 -0.28 13.41 -11.49
CA THR A 142 -0.67 13.84 -12.85
C THR A 142 0.38 13.52 -13.92
N SER A 143 1.67 13.51 -13.54
CA SER A 143 2.77 13.17 -14.45
C SER A 143 2.90 11.67 -14.73
N VAL A 144 2.18 10.81 -14.01
CA VAL A 144 2.23 9.34 -14.13
C VAL A 144 0.83 8.75 -14.41
N ASN A 145 0.03 9.45 -15.20
CA ASN A 145 -1.33 9.08 -15.59
C ASN A 145 -2.32 8.87 -14.43
N GLY A 146 -2.03 9.48 -13.28
CA GLY A 146 -2.91 9.53 -12.12
C GLY A 146 -3.60 10.89 -11.99
N GLY A 147 -4.03 11.21 -10.78
CA GLY A 147 -4.66 12.49 -10.46
C GLY A 147 -5.25 12.53 -9.06
N PRO A 148 -5.59 13.73 -8.55
CA PRO A 148 -6.15 13.92 -7.21
C PRO A 148 -7.45 13.17 -6.95
N GLY A 149 -8.23 12.88 -7.98
CA GLY A 149 -9.47 12.14 -7.92
C GLY A 149 -9.43 10.78 -8.63
N ASN A 150 -8.23 10.24 -8.94
CA ASN A 150 -8.10 8.93 -9.58
C ASN A 150 -8.67 7.83 -8.67
N THR A 151 -9.41 6.89 -9.25
CA THR A 151 -10.10 5.81 -8.50
C THR A 151 -9.40 4.46 -8.58
N ALA A 152 -8.28 4.35 -9.30
CA ALA A 152 -7.54 3.10 -9.46
C ALA A 152 -7.10 2.52 -8.11
N GLY A 153 -7.37 1.23 -7.90
CA GLY A 153 -7.05 0.52 -6.65
C GLY A 153 -7.99 0.80 -5.48
N SER A 154 -9.05 1.61 -5.69
CA SER A 154 -10.03 1.95 -4.67
C SER A 154 -11.28 1.09 -4.79
N ASP A 155 -11.87 0.69 -3.66
CA ASP A 155 -13.21 0.09 -3.60
C ASP A 155 -14.29 1.16 -3.35
N ILE A 156 -13.95 2.18 -2.57
CA ILE A 156 -14.76 3.38 -2.33
C ILE A 156 -13.82 4.58 -2.39
N GLN A 157 -14.24 5.65 -3.05
CA GLN A 157 -13.56 6.94 -2.95
C GLN A 157 -14.46 7.95 -2.27
N LEU A 158 -13.93 8.66 -1.28
CA LEU A 158 -14.58 9.76 -0.59
C LEU A 158 -13.95 11.08 -1.06
N THR A 159 -14.77 11.95 -1.62
CA THR A 159 -14.36 13.32 -1.96
C THR A 159 -14.98 14.29 -0.95
N PRO A 160 -14.18 15.09 -0.22
CA PRO A 160 -14.71 16.14 0.63
C PRO A 160 -15.55 17.12 -0.19
N VAL A 161 -16.80 17.35 0.25
CA VAL A 161 -17.72 18.31 -0.35
C VAL A 161 -18.37 19.16 0.74
N ASN A 162 -19.20 20.12 0.38
CA ASN A 162 -19.89 20.96 1.35
C ASN A 162 -20.82 20.11 2.24
N GLY A 163 -20.51 20.06 3.53
CA GLY A 163 -21.32 19.37 4.54
C GLY A 163 -21.08 17.86 4.66
N GLY A 164 -20.05 17.31 3.97
CA GLY A 164 -19.75 15.88 4.09
C GLY A 164 -18.74 15.37 3.07
N PHE A 165 -19.02 14.17 2.58
CA PHE A 165 -18.19 13.50 1.58
C PHE A 165 -19.09 12.86 0.52
N LEU A 166 -18.76 13.10 -0.74
CA LEU A 166 -19.31 12.33 -1.85
C LEU A 166 -18.63 10.97 -1.87
N ALA A 167 -19.39 9.89 -1.74
CA ALA A 167 -18.89 8.51 -1.76
C ALA A 167 -19.17 7.87 -3.12
N GLU A 168 -18.13 7.61 -3.87
CA GLU A 168 -18.16 6.83 -5.11
C GLU A 168 -17.92 5.35 -4.76
N ILE A 169 -18.89 4.50 -4.99
CA ILE A 169 -18.83 3.06 -4.75
C ILE A 169 -18.37 2.41 -6.05
N LEU A 170 -17.19 1.80 -6.06
CA LEU A 170 -16.48 1.42 -7.28
C LEU A 170 -16.45 -0.09 -7.50
N THR A 171 -16.57 -0.90 -6.45
CA THR A 171 -16.51 -2.36 -6.51
C THR A 171 -17.60 -3.01 -5.68
N GLU A 172 -17.79 -4.32 -5.87
CA GLU A 172 -18.72 -5.12 -5.05
C GLU A 172 -18.30 -5.16 -3.57
N LYS A 173 -16.98 -5.19 -3.28
CA LYS A 173 -16.47 -5.10 -1.90
C LYS A 173 -16.86 -3.77 -1.23
N GLY A 174 -16.73 -2.68 -1.97
CA GLY A 174 -17.18 -1.36 -1.54
C GLY A 174 -18.69 -1.31 -1.31
N ALA A 175 -19.47 -1.88 -2.23
CA ALA A 175 -20.93 -1.95 -2.09
C ALA A 175 -21.36 -2.77 -0.87
N ALA A 176 -20.69 -3.89 -0.58
CA ALA A 176 -20.94 -4.71 0.59
C ALA A 176 -20.65 -3.95 1.90
N LEU A 177 -19.55 -3.17 1.94
CA LEU A 177 -19.22 -2.33 3.10
C LEU A 177 -20.29 -1.25 3.34
N VAL A 178 -20.74 -0.57 2.30
CA VAL A 178 -21.80 0.45 2.38
C VAL A 178 -23.13 -0.17 2.86
N LYS A 179 -23.50 -1.34 2.34
CA LYS A 179 -24.70 -2.06 2.73
C LYS A 179 -24.70 -2.45 4.22
N ALA A 180 -23.54 -2.70 4.82
CA ALA A 180 -23.42 -3.05 6.24
C ALA A 180 -23.85 -1.91 7.19
N ASP A 181 -23.83 -0.65 6.74
CA ASP A 181 -24.35 0.52 7.45
C ASP A 181 -25.02 1.51 6.46
N GLU A 182 -25.99 1.03 5.69
CA GLU A 182 -26.64 1.81 4.64
C GLU A 182 -27.30 3.10 5.16
N ALA A 183 -27.77 3.07 6.41
CA ALA A 183 -28.38 4.23 7.08
C ALA A 183 -27.40 5.39 7.34
N ALA A 184 -26.11 5.17 7.18
CA ALA A 184 -25.10 6.23 7.28
C ALA A 184 -24.98 7.07 6.01
N PHE A 185 -25.51 6.56 4.89
CA PHE A 185 -25.37 7.15 3.57
C PHE A 185 -26.70 7.77 3.11
N GLU A 186 -26.63 9.00 2.65
CA GLU A 186 -27.75 9.76 2.08
C GLU A 186 -27.71 9.69 0.54
N ALA A 187 -28.79 10.13 -0.10
CA ALA A 187 -28.81 10.32 -1.54
C ALA A 187 -27.81 11.37 -1.98
N ASP A 188 -27.20 11.16 -3.12
CA ASP A 188 -26.32 12.13 -3.78
C ASP A 188 -27.10 13.42 -4.06
N ARG A 189 -26.48 14.56 -3.77
CA ARG A 189 -27.08 15.90 -3.97
C ARG A 189 -26.69 16.51 -5.31
N GLY A 190 -25.92 15.79 -6.14
CA GLY A 190 -25.41 16.28 -7.41
C GLY A 190 -24.13 17.09 -7.29
N ASP A 191 -23.36 16.91 -6.22
CA ASP A 191 -22.04 17.54 -6.09
C ASP A 191 -21.10 17.06 -7.20
N VAL A 192 -20.42 18.00 -7.85
CA VAL A 192 -19.45 17.73 -8.91
C VAL A 192 -18.07 17.58 -8.28
N LYS A 193 -17.55 16.35 -8.25
CA LYS A 193 -16.29 15.98 -7.63
C LYS A 193 -15.14 16.89 -8.03
N GLU A 194 -15.01 17.20 -9.31
CA GLU A 194 -13.91 17.96 -9.89
C GLU A 194 -13.78 19.38 -9.33
N GLU A 195 -14.85 19.96 -8.82
CA GLU A 195 -14.87 21.30 -8.21
C GLU A 195 -14.11 21.34 -6.87
N PHE A 196 -13.99 20.21 -6.20
CA PHE A 196 -13.37 20.09 -4.88
C PHE A 196 -11.92 19.58 -4.93
N LEU A 197 -11.47 19.06 -6.08
CA LEU A 197 -10.13 18.54 -6.22
C LEU A 197 -9.07 19.63 -6.32
N VAL A 198 -7.89 19.36 -5.73
CA VAL A 198 -6.73 20.23 -5.94
C VAL A 198 -6.30 20.19 -7.42
N LYS A 199 -5.98 21.36 -7.97
CA LYS A 199 -5.40 21.47 -9.32
C LYS A 199 -3.90 21.23 -9.22
N LEU A 200 -3.42 20.18 -9.87
CA LEU A 200 -2.01 19.79 -9.85
C LEU A 200 -1.48 19.74 -11.29
N PRO A 201 -0.50 20.59 -11.64
CA PRO A 201 0.11 20.56 -12.97
C PRO A 201 1.02 19.34 -13.12
N GLU A 202 1.19 18.88 -14.36
CA GLU A 202 2.22 17.90 -14.69
C GLU A 202 3.60 18.51 -14.48
N LYS A 203 4.51 17.75 -13.87
CA LYS A 203 5.90 18.13 -13.61
C LYS A 203 6.87 17.62 -14.65
N PHE A 204 6.52 16.52 -15.30
CA PHE A 204 7.28 15.89 -16.37
C PHE A 204 6.37 15.05 -17.27
N ASP A 205 6.81 14.85 -18.50
CA ASP A 205 6.14 13.96 -19.45
C ASP A 205 6.65 12.51 -19.26
N ILE A 206 5.74 11.60 -18.92
CA ILE A 206 6.07 10.19 -18.65
C ILE A 206 6.62 9.48 -19.89
N LYS A 207 6.17 9.83 -21.10
CA LYS A 207 6.65 9.22 -22.33
C LYS A 207 8.12 9.55 -22.57
N THR A 208 8.49 10.83 -22.43
CA THR A 208 9.89 11.27 -22.50
C THR A 208 10.77 10.56 -21.46
N VAL A 209 10.25 10.35 -20.22
CA VAL A 209 10.99 9.61 -19.19
C VAL A 209 11.17 8.14 -19.60
N GLN A 210 10.13 7.48 -20.08
CA GLN A 210 10.19 6.09 -20.54
C GLN A 210 11.18 5.89 -21.70
N GLU A 211 11.16 6.77 -22.69
CA GLU A 211 12.10 6.73 -23.82
C GLU A 211 13.55 6.88 -23.35
N LYS A 212 13.82 7.82 -22.43
CA LYS A 212 15.16 8.01 -21.85
C LYS A 212 15.62 6.79 -21.05
N LEU A 213 14.74 6.18 -20.28
CA LEU A 213 15.07 5.01 -19.46
C LEU A 213 15.44 3.78 -20.30
N GLN A 214 14.83 3.60 -21.49
CA GLN A 214 15.18 2.48 -22.39
C GLN A 214 16.64 2.47 -22.82
N THR A 215 17.30 3.62 -22.87
CA THR A 215 18.70 3.78 -23.30
C THR A 215 19.63 4.12 -22.13
N ALA A 216 19.12 4.22 -20.91
CA ALA A 216 19.87 4.75 -19.77
C ALA A 216 20.55 3.67 -18.91
N PHE A 217 20.54 2.37 -19.30
CA PHE A 217 21.04 1.28 -18.45
C PHE A 217 22.50 1.50 -18.01
N GLU A 218 23.39 1.92 -18.92
CA GLU A 218 24.80 2.23 -18.63
C GLU A 218 25.03 3.73 -18.35
N SER A 219 24.00 4.49 -18.06
CA SER A 219 24.12 5.93 -17.85
C SER A 219 24.88 6.25 -16.57
N PRO A 220 25.82 7.24 -16.60
CA PRO A 220 26.52 7.70 -15.42
C PRO A 220 25.60 8.36 -14.38
N ILE A 221 24.36 8.65 -14.73
CA ILE A 221 23.37 9.21 -13.81
C ILE A 221 23.13 8.29 -12.60
N TRP A 222 23.14 6.96 -12.80
CA TRP A 222 22.94 6.00 -11.72
C TRP A 222 24.05 6.10 -10.67
N LYS A 223 25.31 6.26 -11.12
CA LYS A 223 26.42 6.49 -10.20
C LYS A 223 26.30 7.83 -9.47
N ALA A 224 25.93 8.89 -10.17
CA ALA A 224 25.79 10.22 -9.57
C ALA A 224 24.63 10.27 -8.54
N GLN A 225 23.50 9.65 -8.83
CA GLN A 225 22.36 9.62 -7.91
C GLN A 225 22.59 8.68 -6.72
N SER A 226 23.19 7.51 -6.96
CA SER A 226 23.46 6.54 -5.90
C SER A 226 24.47 7.00 -4.85
N GLN A 227 25.34 7.95 -5.17
CA GLN A 227 26.27 8.56 -4.21
C GLN A 227 25.59 9.29 -3.04
N ARG A 228 24.34 9.70 -3.20
CA ARG A 228 23.54 10.33 -2.14
C ARG A 228 22.88 9.31 -1.20
N CYS A 229 22.89 8.05 -1.56
CA CYS A 229 22.23 7.00 -0.82
C CYS A 229 23.10 6.48 0.32
N ILE A 230 22.57 6.52 1.53
CA ILE A 230 23.23 6.02 2.74
C ILE A 230 22.88 4.55 3.05
N GLY A 231 22.12 3.87 2.18
CA GLY A 231 21.72 2.48 2.37
C GLY A 231 20.74 2.24 3.50
N CYS A 232 19.90 3.21 3.84
CA CYS A 232 18.94 3.07 4.96
C CYS A 232 17.66 2.29 4.64
N GLY A 233 17.38 2.01 3.35
CA GLY A 233 16.18 1.29 2.90
C GLY A 233 14.87 2.07 2.99
N ALA A 234 14.85 3.31 3.46
CA ALA A 234 13.62 4.09 3.65
C ALA A 234 12.76 4.17 2.38
N CYS A 235 13.39 4.32 1.20
CA CYS A 235 12.69 4.34 -0.09
C CYS A 235 11.85 3.09 -0.33
N ALA A 236 12.33 1.89 0.06
CA ALA A 236 11.59 0.65 -0.08
C ALA A 236 10.40 0.56 0.89
N TYR A 237 10.50 1.19 2.06
CA TYR A 237 9.47 1.17 3.09
C TYR A 237 8.34 2.17 2.82
N VAL A 238 8.65 3.34 2.27
CA VAL A 238 7.65 4.38 2.00
C VAL A 238 6.95 4.20 0.65
N CYS A 239 7.63 3.64 -0.34
CA CYS A 239 7.07 3.50 -1.69
C CYS A 239 5.95 2.45 -1.75
N PRO A 240 4.75 2.80 -2.24
CA PRO A 240 3.61 1.88 -2.33
C PRO A 240 3.83 0.75 -3.35
N THR A 241 4.78 0.91 -4.27
CA THR A 241 5.04 -0.05 -5.37
C THR A 241 6.30 -0.89 -5.18
N CYS A 242 7.07 -0.67 -4.09
CA CYS A 242 8.28 -1.47 -3.85
C CYS A 242 7.92 -2.88 -3.36
N ALA A 243 8.34 -3.89 -4.14
CA ALA A 243 8.11 -5.30 -3.88
C ALA A 243 9.40 -6.06 -3.47
N CYS A 244 10.49 -5.34 -3.15
CA CYS A 244 11.75 -5.97 -2.77
C CYS A 244 11.60 -6.75 -1.46
N PHE A 245 12.01 -8.02 -1.47
CA PHE A 245 12.02 -8.88 -0.29
C PHE A 245 13.20 -9.86 -0.32
N ASP A 246 13.52 -10.39 0.84
CA ASP A 246 14.45 -11.50 1.05
C ASP A 246 13.70 -12.68 1.69
N ILE A 247 14.17 -13.89 1.40
CA ILE A 247 13.66 -15.13 2.00
C ILE A 247 14.62 -15.54 3.10
N GLN A 248 14.11 -15.54 4.33
CA GLN A 248 14.87 -15.87 5.52
C GLN A 248 14.33 -17.12 6.22
N GLU A 249 15.15 -17.67 7.08
CA GLU A 249 14.78 -18.80 7.92
C GLU A 249 14.95 -18.43 9.39
N ASP A 250 13.87 -18.63 10.15
CA ASP A 250 13.89 -18.54 11.61
C ASP A 250 13.71 -19.96 12.15
N ALA A 251 14.81 -20.57 12.62
CA ALA A 251 14.84 -21.96 13.07
C ALA A 251 15.38 -22.10 14.49
N HIS A 252 14.67 -22.89 15.30
CA HIS A 252 15.10 -23.24 16.64
C HIS A 252 14.91 -24.75 16.88
N GLY A 253 16.02 -25.48 17.08
CA GLY A 253 16.00 -26.92 17.26
C GLY A 253 15.43 -27.63 16.02
N THR A 254 14.34 -28.38 16.22
CA THR A 254 13.67 -29.12 15.15
C THR A 254 12.58 -28.31 14.41
N LYS A 255 12.21 -27.15 14.91
CA LYS A 255 11.15 -26.30 14.37
C LYS A 255 11.72 -25.10 13.65
N GLY A 256 11.04 -24.66 12.59
CA GLY A 256 11.42 -23.44 11.89
C GLY A 256 10.28 -22.85 11.09
N LYS A 257 10.53 -21.63 10.62
CA LYS A 257 9.63 -20.88 9.74
C LYS A 257 10.42 -20.33 8.57
N ARG A 258 9.84 -20.43 7.38
CA ARG A 258 10.33 -19.72 6.21
C ARG A 258 9.62 -18.37 6.14
N LEU A 259 10.41 -17.31 6.12
CA LEU A 259 9.93 -15.93 6.18
C LEU A 259 10.21 -15.21 4.86
N ARG A 260 9.30 -14.35 4.46
CA ARG A 260 9.52 -13.30 3.47
C ARG A 260 9.59 -11.97 4.20
N CYS A 261 10.74 -11.30 4.15
CA CYS A 261 10.98 -10.03 4.83
C CYS A 261 11.22 -8.92 3.82
N TRP A 262 10.68 -7.71 4.05
CA TRP A 262 11.02 -6.59 3.17
C TRP A 262 12.51 -6.37 3.12
N ASP A 263 12.99 -6.08 1.92
CA ASP A 263 14.38 -5.78 1.65
C ASP A 263 14.49 -4.52 0.78
N SER A 264 15.69 -4.08 0.47
CA SER A 264 15.93 -2.88 -0.32
C SER A 264 17.12 -3.03 -1.24
N CYS A 265 16.97 -2.62 -2.49
CA CYS A 265 18.09 -2.49 -3.43
C CYS A 265 19.17 -1.50 -2.92
N GLY A 266 18.85 -0.63 -1.95
CA GLY A 266 19.82 0.21 -1.25
C GLY A 266 20.78 -0.56 -0.35
N PHE A 267 20.45 -1.78 0.08
CA PHE A 267 21.33 -2.57 0.95
C PHE A 267 22.46 -3.25 0.18
N ALA A 268 23.65 -3.26 0.76
CA ALA A 268 24.88 -3.72 0.08
C ALA A 268 24.81 -5.19 -0.37
N LEU A 269 24.12 -6.03 0.39
CA LEU A 269 24.02 -7.48 0.16
C LEU A 269 22.74 -7.91 -0.54
N PHE A 270 21.94 -6.98 -1.05
CA PHE A 270 20.64 -7.27 -1.67
C PHE A 270 20.68 -8.32 -2.78
N THR A 271 21.76 -8.38 -3.56
CA THR A 271 21.96 -9.36 -4.64
C THR A 271 22.99 -10.43 -4.32
N LEU A 272 23.39 -10.58 -3.04
CA LEU A 272 24.35 -11.60 -2.63
C LEU A 272 23.69 -12.98 -2.64
N HIS A 273 24.25 -13.90 -3.42
CA HIS A 273 23.83 -15.31 -3.43
C HIS A 273 24.46 -16.07 -2.24
N THR A 274 23.84 -17.15 -1.83
CA THR A 274 24.39 -18.07 -0.79
C THR A 274 25.76 -18.66 -1.17
N SER A 275 26.07 -18.73 -2.46
CA SER A 275 27.39 -19.12 -2.98
C SER A 275 28.49 -18.09 -2.73
N GLY A 276 28.17 -16.91 -2.20
CA GLY A 276 29.10 -15.78 -2.04
C GLY A 276 29.27 -14.91 -3.29
N HIS A 277 28.63 -15.28 -4.41
CA HIS A 277 28.62 -14.43 -5.61
C HIS A 277 27.64 -13.27 -5.46
N ASN A 278 28.11 -12.05 -5.76
CA ASN A 278 27.27 -10.86 -5.78
C ASN A 278 27.33 -10.20 -7.16
N PRO A 279 26.32 -10.39 -8.03
CA PRO A 279 26.33 -9.87 -9.40
C PRO A 279 26.22 -8.35 -9.48
N ARG A 280 25.74 -7.67 -8.42
CA ARG A 280 25.57 -6.22 -8.35
C ARG A 280 26.18 -5.66 -7.08
N GLN A 281 27.51 -5.55 -7.07
CA GLN A 281 28.27 -5.18 -5.88
C GLN A 281 28.11 -3.71 -5.49
N THR A 282 27.99 -2.83 -6.48
CA THR A 282 27.85 -1.39 -6.22
C THR A 282 26.40 -0.96 -6.20
N GLN A 283 26.13 0.13 -5.50
CA GLN A 283 24.79 0.70 -5.41
C GLN A 283 24.25 1.17 -6.76
N ALA A 284 25.11 1.73 -7.60
CA ALA A 284 24.76 2.13 -8.96
C ALA A 284 24.29 0.94 -9.84
N GLN A 285 24.85 -0.25 -9.62
CA GLN A 285 24.45 -1.46 -10.34
C GLN A 285 23.08 -2.01 -9.85
N ARG A 286 22.67 -1.69 -8.62
CA ARG A 286 21.39 -2.14 -8.05
C ARG A 286 20.24 -1.16 -8.30
N TRP A 287 20.56 0.06 -8.68
CA TRP A 287 19.59 1.11 -9.01
C TRP A 287 19.25 1.08 -10.50
#